data_c57b32fef5c586d1cede0f81e0befa1e
#
_entry.id   c57b32fef5c586d1cede0f81e0befa1e
#
_cell.length_a   1.000
_cell.length_b   1.000
_cell.length_c   1.000
_cell.angle_alpha   90.00
_cell.angle_beta   90.00
_cell.angle_gamma   90.00
#
_symmetry.space_group_name_H-M   'P 1'
#
loop_
_entity.id
_entity.type
_entity.pdbx_description
1 polymer ?
#
loop_
_entity_poly.entity_id
_entity_poly.type
_entity_poly.pdbx_seq_one_letter_code
_entity_poly.pdbx_strand_id
1 'polypeptide(L)'
;MNNNHFYTSERSVQILISLLKQHGIKKVVASPGTTNITLVASLQQDDWFNMYSSVDERSAAYIACGMAAESGEPVVLTCTGATASRNYLPGLTEAYYRKLPVLVVTFAPDRNEIGHLLPQMLDRQIVPKDVATLSEYVVA
;
A
#
# COMPACT_ATOMS: atom_id res chain seq x y z
N MET A 1 16.11 -0.37 -28.28
CA MET A 1 15.07 0.54 -27.79
C MET A 1 15.44 0.90 -26.38
N ASN A 2 15.78 2.17 -26.10
CA ASN A 2 16.08 2.61 -24.73
C ASN A 2 14.78 2.59 -23.92
N ASN A 3 14.59 1.57 -23.12
CA ASN A 3 13.56 1.58 -22.08
C ASN A 3 14.01 2.55 -20.99
N ASN A 4 13.73 3.83 -21.17
CA ASN A 4 13.80 4.77 -20.07
C ASN A 4 12.68 4.42 -19.08
N HIS A 5 12.99 3.59 -18.08
CA HIS A 5 12.13 3.39 -16.94
C HIS A 5 12.12 4.69 -16.13
N PHE A 6 11.02 5.42 -16.16
CA PHE A 6 10.84 6.63 -15.37
C PHE A 6 10.39 6.25 -13.97
N TYR A 7 11.31 6.31 -13.02
CA TYR A 7 11.00 6.26 -11.60
C TYR A 7 10.72 7.67 -11.07
N THR A 8 9.91 7.75 -10.03
CA THR A 8 9.71 9.00 -9.31
C THR A 8 11.02 9.54 -8.74
N SER A 9 11.13 10.87 -8.62
CA SER A 9 12.21 11.54 -7.89
C SER A 9 11.99 11.55 -6.37
N GLU A 10 10.83 11.13 -5.87
CA GLU A 10 10.52 11.08 -4.45
C GLU A 10 11.37 10.03 -3.73
N ARG A 11 12.24 10.50 -2.84
CA ARG A 11 13.21 9.65 -2.16
C ARG A 11 12.57 8.55 -1.32
N SER A 12 11.49 8.85 -0.62
CA SER A 12 10.74 7.87 0.20
C SER A 12 10.19 6.72 -0.64
N VAL A 13 9.64 7.03 -1.82
CA VAL A 13 9.14 6.03 -2.76
C VAL A 13 10.28 5.20 -3.34
N GLN A 14 11.41 5.80 -3.70
CA GLN A 14 12.59 5.09 -4.18
C GLN A 14 13.14 4.11 -3.13
N ILE A 15 13.21 4.54 -1.87
CA ILE A 15 13.64 3.69 -0.74
C ILE A 15 12.66 2.52 -0.57
N LEU A 16 11.36 2.79 -0.58
CA LEU A 16 10.34 1.75 -0.46
C LEU A 16 10.48 0.70 -1.58
N ILE A 17 10.60 1.13 -2.83
CA ILE A 17 10.79 0.22 -3.98
C ILE A 17 12.06 -0.63 -3.80
N SER A 18 13.15 -0.02 -3.37
CA SER A 18 14.40 -0.72 -3.12
C SER A 18 14.27 -1.77 -2.02
N LEU A 19 13.58 -1.43 -0.92
CA LEU A 19 13.31 -2.38 0.17
C LEU A 19 12.41 -3.53 -0.28
N LEU A 20 11.35 -3.26 -1.05
CA LEU A 20 10.49 -4.31 -1.59
C LEU A 20 11.30 -5.31 -2.43
N LYS A 21 12.18 -4.80 -3.29
CA LYS A 21 13.09 -5.65 -4.09
C LYS A 21 14.07 -6.44 -3.22
N GLN A 22 14.70 -5.80 -2.24
CA GLN A 22 15.64 -6.44 -1.33
C GLN A 22 14.98 -7.59 -0.55
N HIS A 23 13.72 -7.44 -0.19
CA HIS A 23 12.94 -8.46 0.52
C HIS A 23 12.21 -9.44 -0.40
N GLY A 24 12.41 -9.37 -1.71
CA GLY A 24 11.82 -10.28 -2.68
C GLY A 24 10.31 -10.11 -2.87
N ILE A 25 9.72 -8.98 -2.45
CA ILE A 25 8.28 -8.72 -2.50
C ILE A 25 7.90 -8.22 -3.89
N LYS A 26 7.16 -9.03 -4.64
CA LYS A 26 6.83 -8.77 -6.06
C LYS A 26 5.37 -8.45 -6.31
N LYS A 27 4.46 -9.03 -5.52
CA LYS A 27 3.02 -8.94 -5.76
C LYS A 27 2.47 -7.66 -5.18
N VAL A 28 1.76 -6.88 -5.99
CA VAL A 28 1.17 -5.60 -5.59
C VAL A 28 -0.27 -5.52 -6.05
N VAL A 29 -1.20 -5.35 -5.11
CA VAL A 29 -2.59 -5.03 -5.40
C VAL A 29 -2.79 -3.53 -5.15
N ALA A 30 -3.18 -2.81 -6.18
CA ALA A 30 -3.31 -1.36 -6.13
C ALA A 30 -4.74 -0.89 -6.42
N SER A 31 -5.23 0.02 -5.57
CA SER A 31 -6.37 0.88 -5.85
C SER A 31 -5.80 2.28 -6.14
N PRO A 32 -5.55 2.62 -7.43
CA PRO A 32 -4.83 3.82 -7.79
C PRO A 32 -5.65 5.09 -7.58
N GLY A 33 -4.97 6.17 -7.22
CA GLY A 33 -5.54 7.50 -7.10
C GLY A 33 -4.46 8.56 -6.95
N THR A 34 -4.86 9.82 -6.75
CA THR A 34 -3.94 10.96 -6.84
C THR A 34 -2.76 10.86 -5.86
N THR A 35 -2.98 10.43 -4.62
CA THR A 35 -1.91 10.47 -3.60
C THR A 35 -0.94 9.30 -3.67
N ASN A 36 -1.28 8.18 -4.33
CA ASN A 36 -0.36 7.05 -4.48
C ASN A 36 0.17 6.87 -5.93
N ILE A 37 -0.09 7.85 -6.80
CA ILE A 37 0.28 7.75 -8.22
C ILE A 37 1.79 7.58 -8.41
N THR A 38 2.61 8.26 -7.64
CA THR A 38 4.07 8.20 -7.74
C THR A 38 4.61 6.79 -7.46
N LEU A 39 4.06 6.11 -6.46
CA LEU A 39 4.40 4.71 -6.20
C LEU A 39 3.85 3.79 -7.30
N VAL A 40 2.54 3.86 -7.58
CA VAL A 40 1.89 2.95 -8.53
C VAL A 40 2.50 3.06 -9.92
N ALA A 41 2.71 4.28 -10.42
CA ALA A 41 3.33 4.50 -11.74
C ALA A 41 4.76 3.97 -11.79
N SER A 42 5.56 4.15 -10.72
CA SER A 42 6.91 3.63 -10.66
C SER A 42 6.95 2.10 -10.66
N LEU A 43 6.06 1.47 -9.89
CA LEU A 43 5.96 0.01 -9.85
C LEU A 43 5.49 -0.59 -11.18
N GLN A 44 4.59 0.10 -11.89
CA GLN A 44 4.11 -0.34 -13.22
C GLN A 44 5.19 -0.28 -14.31
N GLN A 45 6.19 0.57 -14.14
CA GLN A 45 7.32 0.69 -15.08
C GLN A 45 8.46 -0.28 -14.79
N ASP A 46 8.34 -1.07 -13.74
CA ASP A 46 9.38 -1.98 -13.27
C ASP A 46 8.94 -3.44 -13.41
N ASP A 47 9.54 -4.16 -14.36
CA ASP A 47 9.21 -5.56 -14.67
C ASP A 47 9.43 -6.54 -13.50
N TRP A 48 10.06 -6.07 -12.40
CA TRP A 48 10.20 -6.85 -11.18
C TRP A 48 8.86 -7.12 -10.50
N PHE A 49 7.90 -6.18 -10.62
CA PHE A 49 6.65 -6.22 -9.89
C PHE A 49 5.50 -6.81 -10.71
N ASN A 50 4.71 -7.65 -10.07
CA ASN A 50 3.45 -8.16 -10.61
C ASN A 50 2.31 -7.27 -10.09
N MET A 51 1.84 -6.36 -10.95
CA MET A 51 0.82 -5.37 -10.59
C MET A 51 -0.59 -5.88 -10.89
N TYR A 52 -1.47 -5.77 -9.90
CA TYR A 52 -2.89 -6.09 -10.00
C TYR A 52 -3.70 -4.86 -9.60
N SER A 53 -4.67 -4.46 -10.42
CA SER A 53 -5.52 -3.30 -10.14
C SER A 53 -6.90 -3.73 -9.65
N SER A 54 -7.40 -3.07 -8.62
CA SER A 54 -8.77 -3.19 -8.14
C SER A 54 -9.30 -1.82 -7.77
N VAL A 55 -10.40 -1.40 -8.38
CA VAL A 55 -11.00 -0.08 -8.14
C VAL A 55 -11.56 0.03 -6.73
N ASP A 56 -12.20 -1.02 -6.23
CA ASP A 56 -12.75 -1.06 -4.87
C ASP A 56 -11.70 -1.57 -3.89
N GLU A 57 -11.38 -0.76 -2.88
CA GLU A 57 -10.32 -1.04 -1.91
C GLU A 57 -10.67 -2.25 -1.03
N ARG A 58 -11.92 -2.46 -0.67
CA ARG A 58 -12.33 -3.63 0.10
C ARG A 58 -12.09 -4.92 -0.68
N SER A 59 -12.45 -4.93 -1.96
CA SER A 59 -12.15 -6.05 -2.86
C SER A 59 -10.65 -6.25 -3.02
N ALA A 60 -9.87 -5.16 -3.16
CA ALA A 60 -8.41 -5.21 -3.22
C ALA A 60 -7.81 -5.91 -2.01
N ALA A 61 -8.29 -5.60 -0.80
CA ALA A 61 -7.82 -6.22 0.43
C ALA A 61 -8.07 -7.75 0.44
N TYR A 62 -9.25 -8.19 0.04
CA TYR A 62 -9.55 -9.63 -0.06
C TYR A 62 -8.78 -10.32 -1.18
N ILE A 63 -8.53 -9.66 -2.31
CA ILE A 63 -7.65 -10.17 -3.37
C ILE A 63 -6.24 -10.38 -2.81
N ALA A 64 -5.69 -9.40 -2.07
CA ALA A 64 -4.39 -9.52 -1.44
C ALA A 64 -4.34 -10.68 -0.42
N CYS A 65 -5.39 -10.85 0.38
CA CYS A 65 -5.52 -12.00 1.30
C CYS A 65 -5.50 -13.34 0.55
N GLY A 66 -6.28 -13.45 -0.54
CA GLY A 66 -6.31 -14.66 -1.36
C GLY A 66 -4.96 -15.00 -1.97
N MET A 67 -4.28 -13.99 -2.52
CA MET A 67 -2.95 -14.15 -3.11
C MET A 67 -1.90 -14.56 -2.06
N ALA A 68 -1.93 -13.94 -0.88
CA ALA A 68 -1.04 -14.26 0.22
C ALA A 68 -1.30 -15.68 0.78
N ALA A 69 -2.58 -16.06 0.89
CA ALA A 69 -2.98 -17.38 1.36
C ALA A 69 -2.55 -18.51 0.42
N GLU A 70 -2.68 -18.28 -0.89
CA GLU A 70 -2.34 -19.27 -1.92
C GLU A 70 -0.83 -19.44 -2.05
N SER A 71 -0.08 -18.35 -2.04
CA SER A 71 1.37 -18.39 -2.31
C SER A 71 2.24 -18.49 -1.07
N GLY A 72 1.75 -18.09 0.10
CA GLY A 72 2.56 -17.90 1.30
C GLY A 72 3.54 -16.71 1.21
N GLU A 73 3.51 -15.95 0.13
CA GLU A 73 4.41 -14.83 -0.11
C GLU A 73 3.77 -13.49 0.31
N PRO A 74 4.60 -12.51 0.71
CA PRO A 74 4.10 -11.17 1.00
C PRO A 74 3.45 -10.50 -0.21
N VAL A 75 2.32 -9.83 0.05
CA VAL A 75 1.58 -9.04 -0.95
C VAL A 75 1.47 -7.60 -0.47
N VAL A 76 1.90 -6.66 -1.30
CA VAL A 76 1.68 -5.23 -1.07
C VAL A 76 0.25 -4.87 -1.45
N LEU A 77 -0.40 -4.12 -0.58
CA LEU A 77 -1.72 -3.54 -0.79
C LEU A 77 -1.61 -2.03 -0.70
N THR A 78 -1.94 -1.28 -1.75
CA THR A 78 -1.80 0.18 -1.75
C THR A 78 -3.03 0.91 -2.24
N CYS A 79 -3.38 1.97 -1.55
CA CYS A 79 -4.44 2.93 -1.91
C CYS A 79 -4.08 4.35 -1.50
N THR A 80 -5.01 5.26 -1.75
CA THR A 80 -4.91 6.67 -1.39
C THR A 80 -5.21 6.93 0.10
N GLY A 81 -5.84 8.03 0.39
CA GLY A 81 -6.07 8.62 1.69
C GLY A 81 -6.98 7.87 2.67
N ALA A 82 -7.50 8.61 3.65
CA ALA A 82 -8.15 8.03 4.82
C ALA A 82 -9.42 7.21 4.52
N THR A 83 -10.27 7.67 3.61
CA THR A 83 -11.52 6.96 3.26
C THR A 83 -11.21 5.64 2.54
N ALA A 84 -10.28 5.64 1.61
CA ALA A 84 -9.83 4.46 0.90
C ALA A 84 -9.24 3.40 1.87
N SER A 85 -8.30 3.81 2.72
CA SER A 85 -7.65 2.89 3.66
C SER A 85 -8.61 2.27 4.69
N ARG A 86 -9.70 2.96 5.03
CA ARG A 86 -10.74 2.39 5.90
C ARG A 86 -11.50 1.24 5.27
N ASN A 87 -11.64 1.21 3.95
CA ASN A 87 -12.22 0.08 3.24
C ASN A 87 -11.36 -1.19 3.32
N TYR A 88 -10.10 -1.07 3.68
CA TYR A 88 -9.23 -2.23 3.90
C TYR A 88 -9.51 -2.98 5.20
N LEU A 89 -10.13 -2.33 6.20
CA LEU A 89 -10.27 -2.90 7.54
C LEU A 89 -10.86 -4.31 7.57
N PRO A 90 -11.94 -4.66 6.84
CA PRO A 90 -12.46 -6.02 6.86
C PRO A 90 -11.46 -7.06 6.34
N GLY A 91 -10.78 -6.76 5.24
CA GLY A 91 -9.77 -7.66 4.67
C GLY A 91 -8.51 -7.76 5.54
N LEU A 92 -8.10 -6.66 6.18
CA LEU A 92 -6.96 -6.67 7.09
C LEU A 92 -7.28 -7.43 8.39
N THR A 93 -8.50 -7.37 8.88
CA THR A 93 -8.96 -8.21 9.99
C THR A 93 -8.83 -9.69 9.63
N GLU A 94 -9.26 -10.08 8.43
CA GLU A 94 -9.07 -11.44 7.89
C GLU A 94 -7.58 -11.81 7.83
N ALA A 95 -6.73 -10.92 7.26
CA ALA A 95 -5.29 -11.14 7.17
C ALA A 95 -4.66 -11.31 8.55
N TYR A 96 -5.05 -10.50 9.53
CA TYR A 96 -4.54 -10.55 10.90
C TYR A 96 -4.82 -11.91 11.57
N TYR A 97 -6.09 -12.34 11.59
CA TYR A 97 -6.47 -13.59 12.25
C TYR A 97 -5.90 -14.83 11.54
N ARG A 98 -5.75 -14.77 10.22
CA ARG A 98 -5.14 -15.85 9.43
C ARG A 98 -3.61 -15.76 9.34
N LYS A 99 -3.00 -14.71 9.90
CA LYS A 99 -1.55 -14.46 9.86
C LYS A 99 -1.01 -14.41 8.42
N LEU A 100 -1.78 -13.78 7.52
CA LEU A 100 -1.39 -13.62 6.13
C LEU A 100 -0.38 -12.47 5.98
N PRO A 101 0.68 -12.63 5.20
CA PRO A 101 1.69 -11.60 5.01
C PRO A 101 1.23 -10.50 4.04
N VAL A 102 0.35 -9.62 4.49
CA VAL A 102 -0.13 -8.46 3.73
C VAL A 102 0.56 -7.20 4.25
N LEU A 103 1.27 -6.50 3.37
CA LEU A 103 1.93 -5.24 3.65
C LEU A 103 1.12 -4.08 3.06
N VAL A 104 0.56 -3.25 3.92
CA VAL A 104 -0.26 -2.10 3.50
C VAL A 104 0.59 -0.84 3.39
N VAL A 105 0.49 -0.16 2.26
CA VAL A 105 1.13 1.13 2.01
C VAL A 105 0.07 2.14 1.60
N THR A 106 -0.20 3.11 2.46
CA THR A 106 -1.15 4.18 2.18
C THR A 106 -0.46 5.53 2.20
N PHE A 107 -0.91 6.43 1.33
CA PHE A 107 -0.35 7.76 1.24
C PHE A 107 -1.19 8.74 2.04
N ALA A 108 -0.54 9.43 2.96
CA ALA A 108 -1.13 10.52 3.73
C ALA A 108 -0.61 11.85 3.19
N PRO A 109 -1.43 12.90 3.23
CA PRO A 109 -0.93 14.24 3.09
C PRO A 109 -0.03 14.63 4.27
N ASP A 110 0.51 15.85 4.26
CA ASP A 110 1.44 16.32 5.29
C ASP A 110 0.90 16.04 6.71
N ARG A 111 1.74 15.43 7.53
CA ARG A 111 1.42 15.12 8.92
C ARG A 111 1.04 16.36 9.74
N ASN A 112 1.54 17.52 9.36
CA ASN A 112 1.23 18.79 10.02
C ASN A 112 -0.22 19.23 9.82
N GLU A 113 -0.92 18.65 8.85
CA GLU A 113 -2.33 18.95 8.57
C GLU A 113 -3.30 18.08 9.38
N ILE A 114 -2.80 17.07 10.09
CA ILE A 114 -3.61 16.21 10.95
C ILE A 114 -4.19 17.05 12.10
N GLY A 115 -5.51 16.97 12.29
CA GLY A 115 -6.23 17.70 13.31
C GLY A 115 -6.79 19.06 12.88
N HIS A 116 -6.48 19.52 11.66
CA HIS A 116 -7.00 20.79 11.12
C HIS A 116 -8.37 20.66 10.42
N LEU A 117 -9.08 19.55 10.60
CA LEU A 117 -10.41 19.29 10.02
C LEU A 117 -10.47 19.40 8.50
N LEU A 118 -9.34 19.28 7.83
CA LEU A 118 -9.31 19.20 6.36
C LEU A 118 -9.82 17.84 5.89
N PRO A 119 -10.44 17.77 4.70
CA PRO A 119 -10.94 16.50 4.17
C PRO A 119 -9.85 15.43 4.11
N GLN A 120 -10.13 14.25 4.65
CA GLN A 120 -9.23 13.08 4.67
C GLN A 120 -7.90 13.25 5.46
N MET A 121 -7.76 14.31 6.25
CA MET A 121 -6.60 14.59 7.09
C MET A 121 -6.77 13.98 8.48
N LEU A 122 -6.73 12.66 8.57
CA LEU A 122 -6.88 11.91 9.82
C LEU A 122 -5.58 11.20 10.18
N ASP A 123 -5.32 11.12 11.48
CA ASP A 123 -4.29 10.20 11.98
C ASP A 123 -4.72 8.76 11.69
N ARG A 124 -3.87 8.02 10.98
CA ARG A 124 -4.10 6.64 10.57
C ARG A 124 -3.06 5.68 11.13
N GLN A 125 -2.14 6.18 11.95
CA GLN A 125 -1.16 5.35 12.63
C GLN A 125 -1.83 4.43 13.65
N ILE A 126 -2.86 4.95 14.33
CA ILE A 126 -3.62 4.17 15.30
C ILE A 126 -4.69 3.38 14.56
N VAL A 127 -4.53 2.08 14.53
CA VAL A 127 -5.48 1.12 13.98
C VAL A 127 -6.02 0.20 15.07
N PRO A 128 -7.20 -0.45 14.88
CA PRO A 128 -7.67 -1.49 15.79
C PRO A 128 -6.60 -2.58 15.97
N LYS A 129 -6.51 -3.14 17.19
CA LYS A 129 -5.46 -4.11 17.56
C LYS A 129 -5.49 -5.41 16.74
N ASP A 130 -6.62 -5.71 16.11
CA ASP A 130 -6.86 -6.90 15.30
C ASP A 130 -6.87 -6.60 13.79
N VAL A 131 -6.22 -5.52 13.37
CA VAL A 131 -6.11 -5.12 11.96
C VAL A 131 -4.67 -5.17 11.47
N ALA A 132 -3.72 -4.78 12.31
CA ALA A 132 -2.30 -4.81 11.96
C ALA A 132 -1.43 -5.08 13.20
N THR A 133 -0.33 -5.79 13.01
CA THR A 133 0.68 -6.01 14.06
C THR A 133 1.56 -4.79 14.27
N LEU A 134 1.75 -3.98 13.24
CA LEU A 134 2.52 -2.75 13.25
C LEU A 134 1.87 -1.74 12.30
N SER A 135 1.82 -0.48 12.72
CA SER A 135 1.36 0.64 11.90
C SER A 135 2.24 1.85 12.18
N GLU A 136 2.96 2.33 11.16
CA GLU A 136 3.95 3.38 11.30
C GLU A 136 3.83 4.42 10.18
N TYR A 137 4.22 5.67 10.48
CA TYR A 137 4.45 6.69 9.50
C TYR A 137 5.89 6.60 8.97
N VAL A 138 6.00 6.52 7.65
CA VAL A 138 7.29 6.73 6.97
C VAL A 138 7.40 8.22 6.65
N VAL A 139 8.39 8.87 7.25
CA VAL A 139 8.67 10.29 6.99
C VAL A 139 9.35 10.41 5.63
N ALA A 140 8.83 11.28 4.77
CA ALA A 140 9.40 11.58 3.46
C ALA A 140 10.64 12.48 3.57
#